data_6c58e80b642c5a41f51f73356163fadb
#
_entry.id   6c58e80b642c5a41f51f73356163fadb
#
_cell.length_a   1.000
_cell.length_b   1.000
_cell.length_c   1.000
_cell.angle_alpha   90.00
_cell.angle_beta   90.00
_cell.angle_gamma   90.00
#
_symmetry.space_group_name_H-M   'P 1'
#
loop_
_entity.id
_entity.type
_entity.pdbx_description
1 polymer ?
#
loop_
_entity_poly.entity_id
_entity_poly.type
_entity_poly.pdbx_seq_one_letter_code
_entity_poly.pdbx_strand_id
1 'polypeptide(L)'
;TKDILTTLNEKPDLSFPRLGEDYRSTTGSLNSNLKNISENMGYLNDEMSSSGDLLGDDLSDINDEFSEIMLLYTDALDGVLDMDYSGRYEDESQVDAEESMDATIANCSNGGNVAADLNVSGIAGTMAIEYDFDLESDITGLEDARANSTFLTKCVLRKNVNQAKITAQKSYAGGVCGLQEMGMVLGCENYGRIESTAGDYVGGIAGQSLSHIKQSYAKCTVAGEEYVAGIAGWGNEINGCLAMVKVKEAEAFSGAIAGKISDNAEIADNYFVSEEIAGIDRISYSGKAEPVDYQTLLQTEGIPANFRKMKITFYADDEEVGMTECSYGGSVALEKYPNIPVKEGFYADWDNKDLTNVRLDEDVSVEYVRYLTTLAGSWMRDNGQSSLLVDGRFLQEDELTVEKTDANTAGAALPGGEETGALTECWTLEIPDDGSSTHQIRYQAPQGQTEGVEIYVQDGAGWREAETELMGIYHLFSANGSSVKIAVSVTEKGIMDYIAFIAAGAAALILVI
;
A
#
# COMPACT_ATOMS: atom_id res chain seq x y z
N THR A 1 -25.39 47.51 64.11
CA THR A 1 -24.24 46.68 64.54
C THR A 1 -23.84 47.04 66.03
N LYS A 2 -23.89 48.30 66.36
CA LYS A 2 -23.56 48.76 67.76
C LYS A 2 -24.61 48.29 68.74
N ASP A 3 -25.89 48.33 68.39
CA ASP A 3 -27.01 47.89 69.24
C ASP A 3 -27.00 46.36 69.43
N ILE A 4 -26.61 45.57 68.47
CA ILE A 4 -26.46 44.12 68.61
C ILE A 4 -25.35 43.74 69.53
N LEU A 5 -24.21 44.46 69.51
CA LEU A 5 -23.10 44.26 70.45
C LEU A 5 -23.42 44.67 71.89
N THR A 6 -24.24 45.72 72.06
CA THR A 6 -24.68 46.16 73.38
C THR A 6 -25.66 45.14 73.97
N THR A 7 -26.61 44.62 73.19
CA THR A 7 -27.56 43.62 73.65
C THR A 7 -26.92 42.26 73.96
N LEU A 8 -25.84 41.90 73.24
CA LEU A 8 -25.01 40.72 73.56
C LEU A 8 -24.19 40.86 74.83
N ASN A 9 -23.75 42.09 75.18
CA ASN A 9 -22.98 42.36 76.37
C ASN A 9 -23.87 42.46 77.64
N GLU A 10 -25.16 42.71 77.50
CA GLU A 10 -26.14 42.84 78.65
C GLU A 10 -26.82 41.51 79.00
N LYS A 11 -26.51 40.40 78.40
CA LYS A 11 -27.03 39.06 78.74
C LYS A 11 -25.90 38.24 79.44
N PRO A 12 -25.83 38.19 80.74
CA PRO A 12 -24.77 37.50 81.48
C PRO A 12 -24.86 35.97 81.43
N ASP A 13 -25.88 35.36 80.81
CA ASP A 13 -26.10 33.91 80.81
C ASP A 13 -25.95 33.19 79.40
N LEU A 14 -25.31 33.84 78.44
CA LEU A 14 -24.92 33.13 77.27
C LEU A 14 -23.63 32.35 77.54
N SER A 15 -23.74 31.19 78.17
CA SER A 15 -22.67 30.21 78.21
C SER A 15 -22.59 29.52 76.87
N PHE A 16 -21.69 29.93 75.98
CA PHE A 16 -21.32 29.13 74.84
C PHE A 16 -20.74 27.81 75.34
N PRO A 17 -21.21 26.65 74.86
CA PRO A 17 -20.62 25.40 75.28
C PRO A 17 -19.12 25.44 74.94
N ARG A 18 -18.28 25.47 75.92
CA ARG A 18 -16.84 25.31 75.76
C ARG A 18 -16.64 23.87 75.24
N LEU A 19 -16.02 23.73 74.08
CA LEU A 19 -15.56 22.43 73.56
C LEU A 19 -14.77 21.76 74.73
N GLY A 20 -15.24 20.57 75.16
CA GLY A 20 -14.67 19.87 76.30
C GLY A 20 -13.20 19.53 76.11
N GLU A 21 -12.49 19.21 77.20
CA GLU A 21 -11.08 18.78 77.17
C GLU A 21 -10.89 17.57 76.21
N ASP A 22 -11.87 16.68 76.12
CA ASP A 22 -11.86 15.54 75.23
C ASP A 22 -11.80 15.95 73.76
N TYR A 23 -12.55 17.01 73.34
CA TYR A 23 -12.50 17.53 71.96
C TYR A 23 -11.13 18.17 71.67
N ARG A 24 -10.55 18.90 72.64
CA ARG A 24 -9.20 19.48 72.51
C ARG A 24 -8.14 18.38 72.38
N SER A 25 -8.25 17.35 73.23
CA SER A 25 -7.36 16.19 73.20
C SER A 25 -7.46 15.44 71.90
N THR A 26 -8.70 15.16 71.44
CA THR A 26 -8.95 14.47 70.15
C THR A 26 -8.45 15.29 68.96
N THR A 27 -8.68 16.62 68.99
CA THR A 27 -8.19 17.52 67.92
C THR A 27 -6.66 17.62 67.94
N GLY A 28 -6.05 17.63 69.15
CA GLY A 28 -4.60 17.57 69.28
C GLY A 28 -4.01 16.27 68.75
N SER A 29 -4.64 15.15 69.12
CA SER A 29 -4.24 13.83 68.61
C SER A 29 -4.41 13.72 67.10
N LEU A 30 -5.53 14.22 66.55
CA LEU A 30 -5.76 14.26 65.08
C LEU A 30 -4.69 15.11 64.39
N ASN A 31 -4.37 16.28 64.89
CA ASN A 31 -3.35 17.16 64.33
C ASN A 31 -1.96 16.54 64.37
N SER A 32 -1.64 15.83 65.47
CA SER A 32 -0.41 15.06 65.56
C SER A 32 -0.35 13.92 64.60
N ASN A 33 -1.45 13.17 64.42
CA ASN A 33 -1.53 12.09 63.47
C ASN A 33 -1.45 12.58 62.00
N LEU A 34 -2.09 13.70 61.67
CA LEU A 34 -1.96 14.34 60.36
C LEU A 34 -0.53 14.80 60.08
N LYS A 35 0.15 15.34 61.11
CA LYS A 35 1.56 15.70 60.99
C LYS A 35 2.43 14.47 60.72
N ASN A 36 2.23 13.40 61.48
CA ASN A 36 2.95 12.14 61.27
C ASN A 36 2.69 11.53 59.90
N ILE A 37 1.44 11.60 59.41
CA ILE A 37 1.09 11.16 58.04
C ILE A 37 1.84 12.01 57.00
N SER A 38 1.88 13.33 57.19
CA SER A 38 2.60 14.24 56.28
C SER A 38 4.11 13.95 56.26
N GLU A 39 4.70 13.73 57.44
CA GLU A 39 6.12 13.36 57.56
C GLU A 39 6.40 12.01 56.91
N ASN A 40 5.56 11.00 57.15
CA ASN A 40 5.69 9.68 56.53
C ASN A 40 5.49 9.74 55.01
N MET A 41 4.59 10.58 54.50
CA MET A 41 4.45 10.83 53.06
C MET A 41 5.69 11.51 52.49
N GLY A 42 6.33 12.41 53.25
CA GLY A 42 7.61 12.99 52.86
C GLY A 42 8.69 11.92 52.72
N TYR A 43 8.86 11.08 53.75
CA TYR A 43 9.81 9.95 53.67
C TYR A 43 9.53 8.98 52.56
N LEU A 44 8.25 8.66 52.29
CA LEU A 44 7.87 7.80 51.20
C LEU A 44 8.21 8.42 49.82
N ASN A 45 7.97 9.72 49.69
CA ASN A 45 8.31 10.44 48.46
C ASN A 45 9.84 10.49 48.23
N ASP A 46 10.61 10.73 49.30
CA ASP A 46 12.07 10.74 49.22
C ASP A 46 12.63 9.36 48.87
N GLU A 47 12.06 8.28 49.45
CA GLU A 47 12.44 6.90 49.19
C GLU A 47 12.06 6.48 47.76
N MET A 48 10.87 6.90 47.30
CA MET A 48 10.44 6.66 45.92
C MET A 48 11.34 7.39 44.90
N SER A 49 11.74 8.64 45.22
CA SER A 49 12.65 9.40 44.38
C SER A 49 14.03 8.74 44.32
N SER A 50 14.58 8.38 45.50
CA SER A 50 15.87 7.69 45.58
C SER A 50 15.86 6.32 44.86
N SER A 51 14.76 5.57 45.01
CA SER A 51 14.60 4.29 44.31
C SER A 51 14.45 4.50 42.78
N GLY A 52 13.80 5.60 42.37
CA GLY A 52 13.69 5.98 40.96
C GLY A 52 15.05 6.35 40.34
N ASP A 53 15.86 7.09 41.08
CA ASP A 53 17.21 7.48 40.67
C ASP A 53 18.12 6.24 40.57
N LEU A 54 18.09 5.34 41.58
CA LEU A 54 18.84 4.07 41.53
C LEU A 54 18.42 3.19 40.34
N LEU A 55 17.10 3.07 40.06
CA LEU A 55 16.61 2.33 38.93
C LEU A 55 17.05 2.96 37.60
N GLY A 56 17.10 4.29 37.56
CA GLY A 56 17.63 5.04 36.42
C GLY A 56 19.11 4.75 36.15
N ASP A 57 19.89 4.76 37.21
CA ASP A 57 21.33 4.44 37.16
C ASP A 57 21.55 2.98 36.74
N ASP A 58 20.83 2.02 37.34
CA ASP A 58 20.91 0.60 37.00
C ASP A 58 20.52 0.33 35.53
N LEU A 59 19.48 1.02 35.01
CA LEU A 59 19.09 0.93 33.60
C LEU A 59 20.14 1.54 32.68
N SER A 60 20.80 2.61 33.10
CA SER A 60 21.90 3.20 32.34
C SER A 60 23.09 2.25 32.29
N ASP A 61 23.45 1.65 33.43
CA ASP A 61 24.56 0.69 33.51
C ASP A 61 24.28 -0.56 32.63
N ILE A 62 23.04 -1.08 32.67
CA ILE A 62 22.61 -2.19 31.81
C ILE A 62 22.73 -1.80 30.32
N ASN A 63 22.32 -0.58 29.95
CA ASN A 63 22.44 -0.11 28.58
C ASN A 63 23.90 0.04 28.13
N ASP A 64 24.75 0.50 29.01
CA ASP A 64 26.19 0.65 28.74
C ASP A 64 26.87 -0.72 28.60
N GLU A 65 26.58 -1.68 29.50
CA GLU A 65 27.03 -3.07 29.36
C GLU A 65 26.52 -3.73 28.08
N PHE A 66 25.24 -3.50 27.74
CA PHE A 66 24.68 -4.01 26.47
C PHE A 66 25.38 -3.41 25.26
N SER A 67 25.69 -2.13 25.30
CA SER A 67 26.45 -1.44 24.24
C SER A 67 27.86 -1.99 24.11
N GLU A 68 28.52 -2.29 25.24
CA GLU A 68 29.85 -2.92 25.26
C GLU A 68 29.80 -4.35 24.69
N ILE A 69 28.78 -5.13 25.05
CA ILE A 69 28.55 -6.46 24.47
C ILE A 69 28.34 -6.37 22.94
N MET A 70 27.55 -5.41 22.48
CA MET A 70 27.32 -5.19 21.04
C MET A 70 28.60 -4.80 20.31
N LEU A 71 29.44 -3.96 20.91
CA LEU A 71 30.75 -3.61 20.34
C LEU A 71 31.69 -4.82 20.28
N LEU A 72 31.77 -5.61 21.35
CA LEU A 72 32.57 -6.84 21.37
C LEU A 72 32.07 -7.87 20.35
N TYR A 73 30.74 -7.97 20.20
CA TYR A 73 30.14 -8.84 19.19
C TYR A 73 30.44 -8.37 17.77
N THR A 74 30.37 -7.06 17.53
CA THR A 74 30.72 -6.47 16.22
C THR A 74 32.21 -6.66 15.91
N ASP A 75 33.09 -6.37 16.87
CA ASP A 75 34.53 -6.59 16.72
C ASP A 75 34.89 -8.09 16.49
N ALA A 76 34.16 -8.99 17.15
CA ALA A 76 34.34 -10.43 16.93
C ALA A 76 33.86 -10.85 15.54
N LEU A 77 32.68 -10.32 15.09
CA LEU A 77 32.19 -10.55 13.72
C LEU A 77 33.14 -9.99 12.67
N ASP A 78 33.62 -8.74 12.84
CA ASP A 78 34.58 -8.14 11.93
C ASP A 78 35.89 -8.94 11.91
N GLY A 79 36.35 -9.43 13.06
CA GLY A 79 37.50 -10.32 13.14
C GLY A 79 37.30 -11.68 12.45
N VAL A 80 36.10 -12.19 12.44
CA VAL A 80 35.72 -13.43 11.71
C VAL A 80 35.58 -13.14 10.21
N LEU A 81 34.96 -12.02 9.84
CA LEU A 81 34.79 -11.61 8.44
C LEU A 81 36.13 -11.24 7.76
N ASP A 82 37.07 -10.69 8.51
CA ASP A 82 38.44 -10.37 8.01
C ASP A 82 39.36 -11.60 7.90
N MET A 83 38.96 -12.77 8.43
CA MET A 83 39.71 -14.01 8.24
C MET A 83 39.52 -14.51 6.81
N ASP A 84 40.62 -14.66 6.08
CA ASP A 84 40.65 -15.34 4.78
C ASP A 84 40.46 -16.85 4.97
N TYR A 85 39.20 -17.28 4.89
CA TYR A 85 38.83 -18.69 4.93
C TYR A 85 38.87 -19.38 3.56
N SER A 86 39.18 -18.66 2.49
CA SER A 86 39.16 -19.16 1.11
C SER A 86 40.04 -20.40 0.92
N GLY A 87 41.14 -20.52 1.68
CA GLY A 87 42.02 -21.69 1.66
C GLY A 87 41.57 -22.87 2.55
N ARG A 88 40.44 -22.76 3.27
CA ARG A 88 39.97 -23.81 4.17
C ARG A 88 38.78 -24.61 3.62
N TYR A 89 38.10 -24.10 2.62
CA TYR A 89 36.96 -24.73 1.99
C TYR A 89 37.25 -24.94 0.51
N GLU A 90 36.95 -26.14 0.03
CA GLU A 90 37.01 -26.50 -1.39
C GLU A 90 35.55 -26.79 -1.85
N ASP A 91 35.08 -26.01 -2.82
CA ASP A 91 33.74 -26.19 -3.39
C ASP A 91 33.76 -27.28 -4.47
N GLU A 92 33.23 -28.45 -4.13
CA GLU A 92 33.05 -29.58 -5.03
C GLU A 92 31.69 -29.61 -5.71
N SER A 93 30.92 -28.53 -5.71
CA SER A 93 29.56 -28.51 -6.26
C SER A 93 29.49 -28.83 -7.74
N GLN A 94 30.59 -28.71 -8.49
CA GLN A 94 30.66 -29.10 -9.90
C GLN A 94 30.85 -30.61 -10.08
N VAL A 95 31.34 -31.33 -9.06
CA VAL A 95 31.60 -32.76 -9.15
C VAL A 95 30.29 -33.52 -9.10
N ASP A 96 30.01 -34.31 -10.15
CA ASP A 96 28.80 -35.09 -10.30
C ASP A 96 27.47 -34.32 -10.11
N ALA A 97 27.47 -32.99 -10.42
CA ALA A 97 26.31 -32.11 -10.23
C ALA A 97 25.04 -32.57 -10.98
N GLU A 98 25.19 -33.28 -12.08
CA GLU A 98 24.08 -33.81 -12.88
C GLU A 98 23.44 -35.07 -12.27
N GLU A 99 24.18 -35.87 -11.55
CA GLU A 99 23.78 -37.21 -11.07
C GLU A 99 23.58 -37.25 -9.57
N SER A 100 24.46 -36.64 -8.79
CA SER A 100 24.41 -36.68 -7.33
C SER A 100 23.19 -35.94 -6.76
N MET A 101 22.64 -36.49 -5.70
CA MET A 101 21.59 -35.84 -4.89
C MET A 101 22.13 -35.29 -3.56
N ASP A 102 23.43 -35.47 -3.29
CA ASP A 102 24.05 -34.96 -2.07
C ASP A 102 24.09 -33.42 -2.10
N ALA A 103 23.65 -32.79 -1.02
CA ALA A 103 23.56 -31.34 -0.87
C ALA A 103 22.85 -30.65 -2.06
N THR A 104 21.81 -31.29 -2.61
CA THR A 104 21.12 -30.86 -3.83
C THR A 104 19.65 -30.56 -3.58
N ILE A 105 19.18 -29.38 -3.99
CA ILE A 105 17.76 -29.06 -4.14
C ILE A 105 17.44 -29.21 -5.63
N ALA A 106 16.60 -30.18 -5.96
CA ALA A 106 16.32 -30.48 -7.37
C ALA A 106 14.82 -30.66 -7.67
N ASN A 107 14.44 -30.27 -8.88
CA ASN A 107 13.10 -30.43 -9.44
C ASN A 107 11.99 -29.78 -8.58
N CYS A 108 12.31 -28.72 -7.86
CA CYS A 108 11.34 -27.91 -7.13
C CYS A 108 10.71 -26.85 -8.03
N SER A 109 9.49 -26.48 -7.72
CA SER A 109 8.80 -25.39 -8.41
C SER A 109 8.18 -24.42 -7.42
N ASN A 110 8.42 -23.14 -7.65
CA ASN A 110 7.73 -22.08 -6.93
C ASN A 110 6.64 -21.46 -7.81
N GLY A 111 5.38 -21.48 -7.34
CA GLY A 111 4.24 -20.81 -7.96
C GLY A 111 3.62 -19.74 -7.07
N GLY A 112 4.20 -19.46 -5.89
CA GLY A 112 3.73 -18.44 -4.94
C GLY A 112 4.63 -17.21 -4.93
N ASN A 113 4.06 -16.01 -4.94
CA ASN A 113 4.80 -14.76 -4.84
C ASN A 113 5.62 -14.71 -3.54
N VAL A 114 6.87 -14.28 -3.65
CA VAL A 114 7.78 -14.12 -2.50
C VAL A 114 8.19 -12.66 -2.38
N ALA A 115 8.01 -12.11 -1.20
CA ALA A 115 8.43 -10.75 -0.88
C ALA A 115 9.18 -10.73 0.45
N ALA A 116 10.37 -10.15 0.46
CA ALA A 116 11.21 -10.01 1.65
C ALA A 116 12.16 -8.81 1.52
N ASP A 117 12.98 -8.59 2.53
CA ASP A 117 13.86 -7.43 2.60
C ASP A 117 15.13 -7.64 1.75
N LEU A 118 15.84 -8.75 1.93
CA LEU A 118 17.16 -9.02 1.39
C LEU A 118 17.31 -10.51 1.00
N ASN A 119 18.17 -10.83 0.03
CA ASN A 119 18.45 -12.20 -0.42
C ASN A 119 17.18 -12.98 -0.79
N VAL A 120 16.40 -12.45 -1.71
CA VAL A 120 15.06 -12.96 -2.02
C VAL A 120 15.06 -13.77 -3.31
N SER A 121 14.46 -14.94 -3.26
CA SER A 121 14.29 -15.77 -4.46
C SER A 121 13.12 -16.75 -4.35
N GLY A 122 12.83 -17.44 -5.46
CA GLY A 122 11.82 -18.48 -5.49
C GLY A 122 12.25 -19.84 -4.90
N ILE A 123 13.55 -20.11 -4.79
CA ILE A 123 14.06 -21.43 -4.37
C ILE A 123 15.00 -21.31 -3.16
N ALA A 124 16.10 -20.55 -3.25
CA ALA A 124 17.07 -20.41 -2.18
C ALA A 124 17.49 -18.95 -2.02
N GLY A 125 17.24 -18.34 -0.88
CA GLY A 125 17.64 -16.95 -0.59
C GLY A 125 19.14 -16.76 -0.71
N THR A 126 19.92 -17.68 -0.12
CA THR A 126 21.38 -17.63 -0.13
C THR A 126 22.00 -19.03 -0.32
N MET A 127 23.07 -19.10 -1.06
CA MET A 127 23.98 -20.24 -1.17
C MET A 127 25.35 -19.77 -0.71
N ALA A 128 25.64 -19.95 0.56
CA ALA A 128 26.87 -19.51 1.20
C ALA A 128 27.28 -20.53 2.28
N ILE A 129 28.52 -20.43 2.72
CA ILE A 129 28.93 -21.12 3.94
C ILE A 129 28.41 -20.28 5.09
N GLU A 130 27.47 -20.83 5.87
CA GLU A 130 27.00 -20.21 7.08
C GLU A 130 28.00 -20.51 8.20
N TYR A 131 28.62 -19.44 8.72
CA TYR A 131 29.43 -19.52 9.92
C TYR A 131 28.51 -19.36 11.13
N ASP A 132 27.72 -20.43 11.39
CA ASP A 132 26.88 -20.45 12.58
C ASP A 132 27.79 -20.63 13.82
N PHE A 133 28.02 -19.52 14.53
CA PHE A 133 28.67 -19.53 15.82
C PHE A 133 27.61 -19.83 16.88
N ASP A 134 27.22 -21.12 17.02
CA ASP A 134 26.43 -21.57 18.15
C ASP A 134 27.33 -21.64 19.39
N LEU A 135 27.28 -20.60 20.23
CA LEU A 135 28.04 -20.49 21.48
C LEU A 135 27.85 -21.68 22.44
N GLU A 136 26.75 -22.43 22.30
CA GLU A 136 26.48 -23.57 23.18
C GLU A 136 27.11 -24.87 22.66
N SER A 137 27.14 -25.09 21.34
CA SER A 137 27.67 -26.32 20.72
C SER A 137 29.14 -26.21 20.27
N ASP A 138 29.56 -25.03 19.80
CA ASP A 138 30.86 -24.87 19.16
C ASP A 138 32.01 -24.66 20.15
N ILE A 139 31.75 -24.19 21.37
CA ILE A 139 32.77 -24.12 22.43
C ILE A 139 33.21 -25.54 22.86
N THR A 140 32.34 -26.54 22.75
CA THR A 140 32.68 -27.92 23.10
C THR A 140 33.35 -28.71 21.97
N GLY A 141 33.24 -28.25 20.71
CA GLY A 141 33.83 -28.87 19.53
C GLY A 141 35.23 -28.36 19.17
N LEU A 142 35.68 -27.24 19.74
CA LEU A 142 36.97 -26.63 19.44
C LEU A 142 38.21 -27.50 19.81
N GLU A 143 38.06 -28.47 20.69
CA GLU A 143 39.14 -29.38 21.07
C GLU A 143 39.56 -30.36 19.95
N ASP A 144 38.69 -30.63 18.96
CA ASP A 144 38.95 -31.52 17.84
C ASP A 144 39.22 -30.82 16.49
N ALA A 145 39.08 -29.50 16.42
CA ALA A 145 39.34 -28.74 15.20
C ALA A 145 40.84 -28.73 14.86
N ARG A 146 41.22 -29.62 13.96
CA ARG A 146 42.58 -29.61 13.41
C ARG A 146 42.78 -28.37 12.57
N ALA A 147 43.66 -27.49 13.02
CA ALA A 147 43.93 -26.17 12.46
C ALA A 147 44.36 -26.11 10.97
N ASN A 148 44.50 -27.25 10.30
CA ASN A 148 44.97 -27.40 8.92
C ASN A 148 44.09 -28.31 8.04
N SER A 149 42.82 -28.50 8.36
CA SER A 149 41.90 -29.32 7.54
C SER A 149 41.23 -28.48 6.48
N THR A 150 41.28 -28.90 5.21
CA THR A 150 40.43 -28.40 4.16
C THR A 150 39.09 -29.11 4.27
N PHE A 151 37.98 -28.36 4.29
CA PHE A 151 36.65 -28.89 4.32
C PHE A 151 36.08 -28.89 2.89
N LEU A 152 35.59 -30.03 2.44
CA LEU A 152 34.87 -30.17 1.18
C LEU A 152 33.44 -29.69 1.37
N THR A 153 32.99 -28.78 0.55
CA THR A 153 31.63 -28.25 0.60
C THR A 153 30.91 -28.51 -0.73
N LYS A 154 29.60 -28.66 -0.67
CA LYS A 154 28.77 -28.85 -1.85
C LYS A 154 27.40 -28.22 -1.65
N CYS A 155 26.91 -27.49 -2.65
CA CYS A 155 25.53 -26.99 -2.70
C CYS A 155 25.08 -26.87 -4.16
N VAL A 156 24.03 -27.58 -4.54
CA VAL A 156 23.55 -27.62 -5.93
C VAL A 156 22.07 -27.30 -6.00
N LEU A 157 21.71 -26.32 -6.83
CA LEU A 157 20.33 -26.08 -7.26
C LEU A 157 20.18 -26.62 -8.69
N ARG A 158 19.37 -27.68 -8.87
CA ARG A 158 19.28 -28.35 -10.17
C ARG A 158 17.84 -28.49 -10.65
N LYS A 159 17.59 -28.02 -11.90
CA LYS A 159 16.29 -28.16 -12.57
C LYS A 159 15.12 -27.64 -11.74
N ASN A 160 15.35 -26.56 -11.00
CA ASN A 160 14.30 -25.87 -10.26
C ASN A 160 13.66 -24.80 -11.13
N VAL A 161 12.38 -24.52 -10.89
CA VAL A 161 11.59 -23.60 -11.71
C VAL A 161 10.91 -22.56 -10.82
N ASN A 162 11.12 -21.29 -11.11
CA ASN A 162 10.31 -20.21 -10.54
C ASN A 162 9.31 -19.71 -11.58
N GLN A 163 8.04 -19.64 -11.21
CA GLN A 163 6.96 -19.10 -12.04
C GLN A 163 6.31 -17.86 -11.44
N ALA A 164 6.67 -17.50 -10.21
CA ALA A 164 6.03 -16.47 -9.44
C ALA A 164 6.86 -15.19 -9.35
N LYS A 165 6.20 -14.10 -9.02
CA LYS A 165 6.85 -12.80 -8.78
C LYS A 165 7.72 -12.86 -7.52
N ILE A 166 8.93 -12.34 -7.64
CA ILE A 166 9.89 -12.16 -6.54
C ILE A 166 10.12 -10.67 -6.33
N THR A 167 9.91 -10.20 -5.12
CA THR A 167 10.09 -8.79 -4.75
C THR A 167 11.03 -8.66 -3.56
N ALA A 168 12.17 -8.01 -3.75
CA ALA A 168 13.05 -7.57 -2.67
C ALA A 168 12.79 -6.09 -2.35
N GLN A 169 12.92 -5.71 -1.08
CA GLN A 169 12.94 -4.28 -0.71
C GLN A 169 14.33 -3.69 -0.91
N LYS A 170 15.36 -4.51 -0.75
CA LYS A 170 16.78 -4.18 -0.90
C LYS A 170 17.45 -5.11 -1.92
N SER A 171 18.72 -5.37 -1.76
CA SER A 171 19.57 -6.07 -2.72
C SER A 171 19.36 -7.59 -2.76
N TYR A 172 19.90 -8.21 -3.81
CA TYR A 172 19.98 -9.65 -4.08
C TYR A 172 18.63 -10.32 -4.32
N ALA A 173 18.00 -9.96 -5.43
CA ALA A 173 16.78 -10.59 -5.91
C ALA A 173 17.08 -11.52 -7.10
N GLY A 174 16.68 -12.78 -6.99
CA GLY A 174 16.82 -13.76 -8.07
C GLY A 174 15.63 -14.70 -8.22
N GLY A 175 15.39 -15.22 -9.42
CA GLY A 175 14.31 -16.18 -9.63
C GLY A 175 14.57 -17.50 -8.90
N VAL A 176 15.83 -17.92 -8.84
CA VAL A 176 16.28 -19.20 -8.26
C VAL A 176 17.11 -19.00 -7.02
N CYS A 177 18.07 -18.05 -7.05
CA CYS A 177 18.93 -17.74 -5.93
C CYS A 177 19.06 -16.22 -5.76
N GLY A 178 18.97 -15.70 -4.53
CA GLY A 178 19.22 -14.29 -4.25
C GLY A 178 20.72 -13.97 -4.31
N LEU A 179 21.49 -14.59 -3.42
CA LEU A 179 22.96 -14.46 -3.31
C LEU A 179 23.59 -15.85 -3.39
N GLN A 180 24.46 -16.03 -4.37
CA GLN A 180 25.25 -17.25 -4.56
C GLN A 180 26.75 -16.94 -4.34
N GLU A 181 27.28 -17.27 -3.19
CA GLU A 181 28.72 -17.16 -2.87
C GLU A 181 29.49 -18.40 -3.28
N MET A 182 28.84 -19.57 -3.22
CA MET A 182 29.40 -20.85 -3.60
C MET A 182 28.35 -21.72 -4.30
N GLY A 183 28.74 -22.92 -4.73
CA GLY A 183 27.79 -23.89 -5.22
C GLY A 183 27.51 -23.78 -6.71
N MET A 184 26.53 -24.52 -7.18
CA MET A 184 26.18 -24.60 -8.60
C MET A 184 24.68 -24.45 -8.82
N VAL A 185 24.30 -23.56 -9.74
CA VAL A 185 22.95 -23.47 -10.31
C VAL A 185 22.97 -24.13 -11.68
N LEU A 186 22.26 -25.24 -11.86
CA LEU A 186 22.32 -26.06 -13.07
C LEU A 186 20.92 -26.34 -13.65
N GLY A 187 20.68 -25.96 -14.88
CA GLY A 187 19.44 -26.27 -15.60
C GLY A 187 18.18 -25.67 -14.97
N CYS A 188 18.30 -24.59 -14.24
CA CYS A 188 17.19 -23.92 -13.57
C CYS A 188 16.47 -22.94 -14.49
N GLU A 189 15.21 -22.69 -14.22
CA GLU A 189 14.34 -21.87 -15.06
C GLU A 189 13.65 -20.77 -14.26
N ASN A 190 13.51 -19.59 -14.84
CA ASN A 190 12.68 -18.52 -14.28
C ASN A 190 11.76 -17.90 -15.31
N TYR A 191 10.47 -17.83 -14.95
CA TYR A 191 9.38 -17.20 -15.72
C TYR A 191 8.67 -16.10 -14.94
N GLY A 192 8.99 -15.96 -13.66
CA GLY A 192 8.42 -14.93 -12.80
C GLY A 192 9.13 -13.59 -12.95
N ARG A 193 8.41 -12.52 -12.70
CA ARG A 193 8.97 -11.17 -12.60
C ARG A 193 9.84 -11.03 -11.38
N ILE A 194 11.04 -10.47 -11.54
CA ILE A 194 11.99 -10.23 -10.45
C ILE A 194 12.19 -8.73 -10.30
N GLU A 195 11.96 -8.21 -9.11
CA GLU A 195 12.11 -6.78 -8.85
C GLU A 195 12.73 -6.51 -7.47
N SER A 196 13.53 -5.45 -7.40
CA SER A 196 13.91 -4.79 -6.17
C SER A 196 13.37 -3.37 -6.17
N THR A 197 12.80 -2.93 -5.04
CA THR A 197 12.19 -1.59 -4.95
C THR A 197 13.20 -0.49 -4.66
N ALA A 198 14.34 -0.82 -4.00
CA ALA A 198 15.37 0.14 -3.62
C ALA A 198 16.71 -0.57 -3.40
N GLY A 199 17.14 -1.39 -4.37
CA GLY A 199 18.40 -2.09 -4.21
C GLY A 199 18.94 -2.72 -5.48
N ASP A 200 20.14 -3.21 -5.35
CA ASP A 200 21.01 -3.71 -6.41
C ASP A 200 20.96 -5.23 -6.53
N TYR A 201 21.64 -5.74 -7.57
CA TYR A 201 21.82 -7.15 -7.84
C TYR A 201 20.53 -7.90 -8.07
N VAL A 202 19.90 -7.61 -9.20
CA VAL A 202 18.66 -8.26 -9.63
C VAL A 202 18.94 -9.12 -10.86
N GLY A 203 18.64 -10.41 -10.76
CA GLY A 203 18.83 -11.35 -11.86
C GLY A 203 17.66 -12.29 -12.07
N GLY A 204 17.40 -12.65 -13.31
CA GLY A 204 16.34 -13.63 -13.61
C GLY A 204 16.61 -14.99 -12.97
N ILE A 205 17.88 -15.41 -12.84
CA ILE A 205 18.27 -16.65 -12.16
C ILE A 205 18.86 -16.34 -10.79
N ALA A 206 19.90 -15.50 -10.72
CA ALA A 206 20.55 -15.15 -9.47
C ALA A 206 20.72 -13.63 -9.36
N GLY A 207 20.50 -13.05 -8.17
CA GLY A 207 20.80 -11.64 -7.91
C GLY A 207 22.30 -11.37 -8.08
N GLN A 208 23.12 -12.03 -7.29
CA GLN A 208 24.56 -12.08 -7.44
C GLN A 208 25.04 -13.52 -7.46
N SER A 209 26.01 -13.84 -8.32
CA SER A 209 26.67 -15.14 -8.36
C SER A 209 28.18 -14.99 -8.41
N LEU A 210 28.86 -15.42 -7.37
CA LEU A 210 30.31 -15.51 -7.29
C LEU A 210 30.82 -16.91 -7.70
N SER A 211 29.91 -17.81 -8.11
CA SER A 211 30.20 -19.19 -8.47
C SER A 211 29.53 -19.56 -9.81
N HIS A 212 29.03 -20.78 -9.96
CA HIS A 212 28.69 -21.34 -11.26
C HIS A 212 27.18 -21.30 -11.56
N ILE A 213 26.79 -20.71 -12.70
CA ILE A 213 25.46 -20.84 -13.30
C ILE A 213 25.62 -21.51 -14.67
N LYS A 214 25.04 -22.68 -14.85
CA LYS A 214 25.14 -23.42 -16.10
C LYS A 214 23.77 -23.82 -16.64
N GLN A 215 23.60 -23.78 -17.98
CA GLN A 215 22.42 -24.26 -18.71
C GLN A 215 21.09 -23.81 -18.09
N SER A 216 21.04 -22.56 -17.60
CA SER A 216 19.87 -22.01 -16.94
C SER A 216 19.15 -21.01 -17.84
N TYR A 217 17.84 -20.86 -17.63
CA TYR A 217 16.93 -20.24 -18.60
C TYR A 217 16.08 -19.17 -17.94
N ALA A 218 16.08 -17.95 -18.46
CA ALA A 218 15.23 -16.87 -17.97
C ALA A 218 14.37 -16.28 -19.09
N LYS A 219 13.04 -16.31 -18.88
CA LYS A 219 12.09 -15.57 -19.73
C LYS A 219 11.21 -14.73 -18.81
N CYS A 220 11.62 -13.50 -18.54
CA CYS A 220 11.02 -12.69 -17.48
C CYS A 220 11.27 -11.17 -17.66
N THR A 221 10.59 -10.40 -16.83
CA THR A 221 10.89 -8.98 -16.62
C THR A 221 11.69 -8.82 -15.33
N VAL A 222 12.73 -7.98 -15.37
CA VAL A 222 13.58 -7.63 -14.22
C VAL A 222 13.60 -6.12 -14.00
N ALA A 223 13.64 -5.67 -12.73
CA ALA A 223 13.74 -4.27 -12.36
C ALA A 223 14.53 -4.09 -11.06
N GLY A 224 15.37 -3.05 -10.97
CA GLY A 224 16.19 -2.72 -9.80
C GLY A 224 17.01 -1.46 -10.06
N GLU A 225 17.86 -1.05 -9.11
CA GLU A 225 18.69 0.15 -9.27
C GLU A 225 19.93 -0.12 -10.11
N GLU A 226 20.87 -0.93 -9.63
CA GLU A 226 22.07 -1.30 -10.37
C GLU A 226 22.24 -2.82 -10.47
N TYR A 227 23.06 -3.27 -11.39
CA TYR A 227 23.36 -4.69 -11.63
C TYR A 227 22.09 -5.51 -11.91
N VAL A 228 21.39 -5.15 -12.99
CA VAL A 228 20.09 -5.75 -13.35
C VAL A 228 20.24 -6.56 -14.64
N ALA A 229 19.93 -7.86 -14.59
CA ALA A 229 20.09 -8.71 -15.78
C ALA A 229 19.17 -9.93 -15.86
N GLY A 230 19.16 -10.54 -17.04
CA GLY A 230 18.36 -11.73 -17.33
C GLY A 230 18.82 -12.98 -16.59
N ILE A 231 20.13 -13.22 -16.47
CA ILE A 231 20.66 -14.39 -15.76
C ILE A 231 21.18 -13.99 -14.38
N ALA A 232 22.18 -13.12 -14.29
CA ALA A 232 22.72 -12.69 -13.01
C ALA A 232 22.97 -11.17 -12.99
N GLY A 233 22.54 -10.48 -11.94
CA GLY A 233 22.85 -9.07 -11.74
C GLY A 233 24.38 -8.84 -11.74
N TRP A 234 25.12 -9.65 -11.00
CA TRP A 234 26.56 -9.78 -11.07
C TRP A 234 26.93 -11.25 -11.23
N GLY A 235 27.82 -11.58 -12.16
CA GLY A 235 28.20 -12.96 -12.46
C GLY A 235 29.68 -13.21 -12.51
N ASN A 236 30.10 -14.43 -12.10
CA ASN A 236 31.49 -14.91 -12.20
C ASN A 236 31.61 -16.00 -13.26
N GLU A 237 30.84 -17.07 -13.19
CA GLU A 237 30.83 -18.15 -14.16
C GLU A 237 29.42 -18.39 -14.69
N ILE A 238 29.18 -18.01 -15.96
CA ILE A 238 27.87 -18.15 -16.61
C ILE A 238 28.06 -18.83 -17.95
N ASN A 239 27.57 -20.07 -18.09
CA ASN A 239 27.85 -20.88 -19.27
C ASN A 239 26.59 -21.59 -19.79
N GLY A 240 26.33 -21.49 -21.11
CA GLY A 240 25.25 -22.19 -21.80
C GLY A 240 23.85 -21.71 -21.40
N CYS A 241 23.70 -20.47 -20.92
CA CYS A 241 22.43 -19.92 -20.46
C CYS A 241 21.68 -19.21 -21.61
N LEU A 242 20.34 -19.22 -21.51
CA LEU A 242 19.47 -18.56 -22.48
C LEU A 242 18.57 -17.52 -21.80
N ALA A 243 18.45 -16.34 -22.42
CA ALA A 243 17.65 -15.27 -21.88
C ALA A 243 16.71 -14.65 -22.93
N MET A 244 15.45 -14.46 -22.53
CA MET A 244 14.47 -13.57 -23.14
C MET A 244 13.96 -12.64 -22.07
N VAL A 245 14.51 -11.42 -21.98
CA VAL A 245 14.24 -10.58 -20.82
C VAL A 245 13.99 -9.14 -21.20
N LYS A 246 13.15 -8.49 -20.39
CA LYS A 246 12.92 -7.05 -20.40
C LYS A 246 13.47 -6.46 -19.12
N VAL A 247 14.43 -5.58 -19.24
CA VAL A 247 14.88 -4.74 -18.13
C VAL A 247 13.98 -3.51 -18.09
N LYS A 248 13.13 -3.42 -17.09
CA LYS A 248 12.15 -2.34 -16.98
C LYS A 248 12.76 -1.09 -16.36
N GLU A 249 13.60 -1.28 -15.35
CA GLU A 249 14.30 -0.22 -14.63
C GLU A 249 15.71 -0.69 -14.33
N ALA A 250 16.70 0.13 -14.61
CA ALA A 250 18.11 -0.03 -14.23
C ALA A 250 18.84 1.29 -14.43
N GLU A 251 19.48 1.81 -13.40
CA GLU A 251 20.28 3.04 -13.49
C GLU A 251 21.64 2.77 -14.13
N ALA A 252 22.29 1.67 -13.74
CA ALA A 252 23.59 1.27 -14.27
C ALA A 252 23.74 -0.27 -14.33
N PHE A 253 24.73 -0.73 -15.10
CA PHE A 253 25.12 -2.14 -15.21
C PHE A 253 23.96 -3.09 -15.56
N SER A 254 23.41 -2.94 -16.74
CA SER A 254 22.31 -3.79 -17.20
C SER A 254 22.70 -4.68 -18.38
N GLY A 255 22.11 -5.89 -18.45
CA GLY A 255 22.37 -6.81 -19.56
C GLY A 255 21.37 -7.96 -19.65
N ALA A 256 21.30 -8.59 -20.83
CA ALA A 256 20.43 -9.76 -21.02
C ALA A 256 20.99 -11.00 -20.28
N ILE A 257 22.29 -11.12 -20.16
CA ILE A 257 22.97 -12.23 -19.47
C ILE A 257 23.47 -11.77 -18.09
N ALA A 258 24.28 -10.72 -18.03
CA ALA A 258 24.78 -10.19 -16.77
C ALA A 258 24.77 -8.67 -16.75
N GLY A 259 24.46 -8.06 -15.61
CA GLY A 259 24.62 -6.62 -15.39
C GLY A 259 26.10 -6.26 -15.36
N LYS A 260 26.88 -7.02 -14.62
CA LYS A 260 28.34 -6.93 -14.55
C LYS A 260 28.97 -8.30 -14.33
N ILE A 261 30.23 -8.44 -14.66
CA ILE A 261 31.01 -9.67 -14.46
C ILE A 261 32.29 -9.36 -13.68
N SER A 262 32.82 -10.38 -12.99
CA SER A 262 34.12 -10.31 -12.32
C SER A 262 35.26 -10.15 -13.32
N ASP A 263 36.40 -9.62 -12.89
CA ASP A 263 37.56 -9.41 -13.78
C ASP A 263 38.09 -10.71 -14.41
N ASN A 264 38.00 -11.83 -13.69
CA ASN A 264 38.40 -13.16 -14.13
C ASN A 264 37.22 -14.06 -14.50
N ALA A 265 36.10 -13.49 -14.87
CA ALA A 265 34.86 -14.22 -15.14
C ALA A 265 34.98 -15.19 -16.32
N GLU A 266 34.45 -16.40 -16.15
CA GLU A 266 34.34 -17.41 -17.21
C GLU A 266 32.92 -17.39 -17.80
N ILE A 267 32.75 -16.65 -18.88
CA ILE A 267 31.45 -16.48 -19.56
C ILE A 267 31.55 -17.07 -20.95
N ALA A 268 30.71 -18.06 -21.27
CA ALA A 268 30.71 -18.70 -22.57
C ALA A 268 29.34 -19.23 -23.00
N ASP A 269 29.10 -19.25 -24.31
CA ASP A 269 27.97 -19.92 -24.95
C ASP A 269 26.59 -19.48 -24.43
N ASN A 270 26.45 -18.20 -24.01
CA ASN A 270 25.17 -17.66 -23.61
C ASN A 270 24.50 -16.91 -24.75
N TYR A 271 23.22 -17.15 -24.95
CA TYR A 271 22.43 -16.54 -26.02
C TYR A 271 21.21 -15.81 -25.48
N PHE A 272 20.84 -14.72 -26.15
CA PHE A 272 19.66 -13.97 -25.74
C PHE A 272 18.89 -13.39 -26.92
N VAL A 273 17.59 -13.17 -26.71
CA VAL A 273 16.72 -12.42 -27.62
C VAL A 273 16.37 -11.10 -26.95
N SER A 274 16.85 -10.00 -27.52
CA SER A 274 16.46 -8.64 -27.17
C SER A 274 16.78 -7.68 -28.31
N GLU A 275 15.92 -6.68 -28.49
CA GLU A 275 16.16 -5.56 -29.38
C GLU A 275 16.61 -4.31 -28.62
N GLU A 276 16.45 -4.30 -27.29
CA GLU A 276 16.62 -3.12 -26.46
C GLU A 276 17.91 -3.14 -25.62
N ILE A 277 18.36 -4.34 -25.21
CA ILE A 277 19.52 -4.48 -24.33
C ILE A 277 20.59 -5.38 -24.93
N ALA A 278 21.84 -5.12 -24.56
CA ALA A 278 22.99 -5.93 -24.90
C ALA A 278 23.23 -7.06 -23.89
N GLY A 279 24.21 -7.92 -24.13
CA GLY A 279 24.44 -9.12 -23.31
C GLY A 279 24.95 -8.83 -21.92
N ILE A 280 26.00 -7.98 -21.79
CA ILE A 280 26.68 -7.68 -20.52
C ILE A 280 26.99 -6.19 -20.49
N ASP A 281 26.53 -5.46 -19.50
CA ASP A 281 26.81 -4.04 -19.28
C ASP A 281 26.78 -3.22 -20.58
N ARG A 282 25.68 -3.32 -21.32
CA ARG A 282 25.43 -2.62 -22.59
C ARG A 282 26.34 -3.05 -23.75
N ILE A 283 27.09 -4.15 -23.60
CA ILE A 283 27.95 -4.70 -24.64
C ILE A 283 27.58 -6.15 -24.92
N SER A 284 27.54 -6.52 -26.21
CA SER A 284 27.38 -7.91 -26.63
C SER A 284 28.74 -8.48 -27.04
N TYR A 285 29.07 -9.64 -26.52
CA TYR A 285 30.36 -10.27 -26.71
C TYR A 285 30.20 -11.59 -27.49
N SER A 286 30.93 -11.72 -28.59
CA SER A 286 30.97 -12.98 -29.35
C SER A 286 31.59 -14.10 -28.52
N GLY A 287 30.95 -15.28 -28.52
CA GLY A 287 31.34 -16.44 -27.74
C GLY A 287 31.03 -16.36 -26.24
N LYS A 288 30.54 -15.22 -25.75
CA LYS A 288 30.21 -15.02 -24.34
C LYS A 288 28.73 -14.74 -24.09
N ALA A 289 28.20 -13.71 -24.74
CA ALA A 289 26.81 -13.31 -24.62
C ALA A 289 26.37 -12.74 -25.99
N GLU A 290 25.78 -13.59 -26.82
CA GLU A 290 25.46 -13.27 -28.20
C GLU A 290 23.96 -13.02 -28.40
N PRO A 291 23.57 -11.92 -29.05
CA PRO A 291 22.20 -11.73 -29.48
C PRO A 291 21.87 -12.69 -30.63
N VAL A 292 20.73 -13.34 -30.53
CA VAL A 292 20.18 -14.19 -31.59
C VAL A 292 18.73 -13.84 -31.87
N ASP A 293 18.25 -14.15 -33.09
CA ASP A 293 16.82 -14.06 -33.37
C ASP A 293 16.03 -15.18 -32.65
N TYR A 294 14.75 -14.93 -32.43
CA TYR A 294 13.89 -15.89 -31.72
C TYR A 294 13.86 -17.27 -32.34
N GLN A 295 13.87 -17.39 -33.68
CA GLN A 295 13.83 -18.68 -34.36
C GLN A 295 15.13 -19.46 -34.15
N THR A 296 16.25 -18.79 -34.15
CA THR A 296 17.56 -19.37 -33.83
C THR A 296 17.61 -19.83 -32.39
N LEU A 297 17.11 -19.03 -31.43
CA LEU A 297 17.02 -19.44 -30.03
C LEU A 297 16.22 -20.74 -29.86
N LEU A 298 15.09 -20.88 -30.55
CA LEU A 298 14.25 -22.08 -30.49
C LEU A 298 14.90 -23.35 -31.03
N GLN A 299 16.00 -23.24 -31.77
CA GLN A 299 16.75 -24.41 -32.30
C GLN A 299 17.83 -24.87 -31.32
N THR A 300 18.11 -24.13 -30.25
CA THR A 300 19.07 -24.52 -29.22
C THR A 300 18.61 -25.80 -28.52
N GLU A 301 19.52 -26.75 -28.38
CA GLU A 301 19.25 -28.02 -27.72
C GLU A 301 18.87 -27.78 -26.24
N GLY A 302 17.83 -28.47 -25.77
CA GLY A 302 17.39 -28.38 -24.38
C GLY A 302 16.53 -27.17 -24.04
N ILE A 303 16.16 -26.33 -25.01
CA ILE A 303 15.30 -25.15 -24.73
C ILE A 303 13.97 -25.55 -24.09
N PRO A 304 13.58 -24.94 -22.97
CA PRO A 304 12.31 -25.22 -22.29
C PRO A 304 11.08 -24.92 -23.18
N ALA A 305 10.02 -25.72 -22.99
CA ALA A 305 8.78 -25.56 -23.76
C ALA A 305 8.14 -24.18 -23.56
N ASN A 306 8.30 -23.56 -22.40
CA ASN A 306 7.77 -22.25 -22.05
C ASN A 306 8.37 -21.09 -22.89
N PHE A 307 9.51 -21.29 -23.54
CA PHE A 307 10.05 -20.30 -24.48
C PHE A 307 9.28 -20.24 -25.80
N ARG A 308 8.46 -21.26 -26.13
CA ARG A 308 7.77 -21.37 -27.44
C ARG A 308 6.51 -20.55 -27.56
N LYS A 309 5.96 -20.08 -26.42
CA LYS A 309 4.74 -19.27 -26.36
C LYS A 309 4.91 -18.16 -25.34
N MET A 310 4.19 -17.07 -25.57
CA MET A 310 4.09 -15.94 -24.65
C MET A 310 2.83 -16.13 -23.80
N LYS A 311 2.99 -16.07 -22.49
CA LYS A 311 1.92 -16.19 -21.50
C LYS A 311 1.45 -14.80 -21.12
N ILE A 312 0.15 -14.57 -21.10
CA ILE A 312 -0.47 -13.37 -20.57
C ILE A 312 -1.30 -13.79 -19.36
N THR A 313 -0.99 -13.23 -18.20
CA THR A 313 -1.70 -13.51 -16.95
C THR A 313 -2.50 -12.28 -16.53
N PHE A 314 -3.76 -12.48 -16.19
CA PHE A 314 -4.68 -11.42 -15.80
C PHE A 314 -4.90 -11.45 -14.29
N TYR A 315 -4.76 -10.29 -13.65
CA TYR A 315 -4.88 -10.14 -12.20
C TYR A 315 -5.98 -9.16 -11.82
N ALA A 316 -6.68 -9.46 -10.73
CA ALA A 316 -7.61 -8.55 -10.06
C ALA A 316 -7.31 -8.57 -8.56
N ASP A 317 -6.97 -7.41 -7.95
CA ASP A 317 -6.55 -7.31 -6.54
C ASP A 317 -5.44 -8.34 -6.18
N ASP A 318 -4.43 -8.48 -7.04
CA ASP A 318 -3.30 -9.43 -6.96
C ASP A 318 -3.67 -10.93 -7.06
N GLU A 319 -4.92 -11.27 -7.33
CA GLU A 319 -5.36 -12.63 -7.60
C GLU A 319 -5.42 -12.92 -9.10
N GLU A 320 -4.90 -14.08 -9.54
CA GLU A 320 -5.00 -14.51 -10.94
C GLU A 320 -6.46 -14.82 -11.28
N VAL A 321 -7.02 -14.08 -12.24
CA VAL A 321 -8.40 -14.27 -12.72
C VAL A 321 -8.48 -14.98 -14.06
N GLY A 322 -7.35 -15.16 -14.72
CA GLY A 322 -7.27 -15.89 -15.96
C GLY A 322 -5.91 -15.84 -16.64
N MET A 323 -5.72 -16.67 -17.63
CA MET A 323 -4.50 -16.75 -18.42
C MET A 323 -4.83 -17.04 -19.89
N THR A 324 -4.03 -16.50 -20.78
CA THR A 324 -4.07 -16.85 -22.21
C THR A 324 -2.65 -16.93 -22.77
N GLU A 325 -2.51 -17.52 -23.94
CA GLU A 325 -1.21 -17.64 -24.61
C GLU A 325 -1.30 -17.13 -26.05
N CYS A 326 -0.19 -16.59 -26.55
CA CYS A 326 -0.03 -16.28 -27.95
C CYS A 326 1.37 -16.70 -28.47
N SER A 327 1.58 -16.65 -29.77
CA SER A 327 2.91 -16.84 -30.36
C SER A 327 3.76 -15.58 -30.18
N TYR A 328 5.06 -15.71 -30.25
CA TYR A 328 6.00 -14.57 -30.26
C TYR A 328 5.65 -13.58 -31.38
N GLY A 329 5.54 -12.30 -31.03
CA GLY A 329 5.08 -11.24 -31.92
C GLY A 329 3.59 -11.30 -32.27
N GLY A 330 2.83 -12.17 -31.58
CA GLY A 330 1.39 -12.30 -31.78
C GLY A 330 0.59 -11.23 -31.03
N SER A 331 -0.73 -11.34 -31.09
CA SER A 331 -1.66 -10.41 -30.44
C SER A 331 -2.75 -11.18 -29.71
N VAL A 332 -3.30 -10.59 -28.68
CA VAL A 332 -4.47 -11.09 -27.94
C VAL A 332 -5.58 -10.06 -28.04
N ALA A 333 -6.69 -10.47 -28.67
CA ALA A 333 -7.87 -9.62 -28.81
C ALA A 333 -8.63 -9.51 -27.49
N LEU A 334 -9.28 -8.35 -27.25
CA LEU A 334 -10.02 -8.05 -25.99
C LEU A 334 -11.10 -9.09 -25.68
N GLU A 335 -11.69 -9.73 -26.69
CA GLU A 335 -12.71 -10.78 -26.49
C GLU A 335 -12.16 -12.05 -25.81
N LYS A 336 -10.82 -12.18 -25.73
CA LYS A 336 -10.14 -13.27 -25.03
C LYS A 336 -9.76 -12.93 -23.59
N TYR A 337 -9.95 -11.69 -23.18
CA TYR A 337 -9.72 -11.29 -21.81
C TYR A 337 -10.76 -11.92 -20.90
N PRO A 338 -10.42 -12.31 -19.69
CA PRO A 338 -11.40 -12.78 -18.72
C PRO A 338 -12.36 -11.65 -18.31
N ASN A 339 -13.51 -12.03 -17.76
CA ASN A 339 -14.41 -11.04 -17.20
C ASN A 339 -13.78 -10.42 -15.96
N ILE A 340 -13.85 -9.09 -15.87
CA ILE A 340 -13.40 -8.38 -14.68
C ILE A 340 -14.33 -8.71 -13.51
N PRO A 341 -13.80 -9.13 -12.34
CA PRO A 341 -14.59 -9.32 -11.14
C PRO A 341 -15.26 -8.01 -10.70
N VAL A 342 -16.56 -8.07 -10.43
CA VAL A 342 -17.32 -6.89 -9.99
C VAL A 342 -16.96 -6.56 -8.54
N LYS A 343 -16.58 -5.29 -8.31
CA LYS A 343 -16.30 -4.74 -6.99
C LYS A 343 -17.29 -3.63 -6.70
N GLU A 344 -18.10 -3.78 -5.64
CA GLU A 344 -19.16 -2.83 -5.31
C GLU A 344 -18.59 -1.43 -5.04
N GLY A 345 -19.14 -0.42 -5.71
CA GLY A 345 -18.70 0.97 -5.59
C GLY A 345 -17.50 1.35 -6.44
N PHE A 346 -17.04 0.46 -7.34
CA PHE A 346 -15.92 0.72 -8.23
C PHE A 346 -16.30 0.49 -9.68
N TYR A 347 -15.76 1.33 -10.55
CA TYR A 347 -15.59 1.06 -11.96
C TYR A 347 -14.28 0.31 -12.16
N ALA A 348 -14.25 -0.58 -13.11
CA ALA A 348 -13.06 -1.39 -13.34
C ALA A 348 -12.76 -1.50 -14.83
N ASP A 349 -11.47 -1.45 -15.14
CA ASP A 349 -10.97 -1.63 -16.48
C ASP A 349 -9.59 -2.33 -16.46
N TRP A 350 -9.14 -2.86 -17.58
CA TRP A 350 -7.81 -3.41 -17.72
C TRP A 350 -6.78 -2.30 -17.94
N ASP A 351 -5.64 -2.35 -17.25
CA ASP A 351 -4.52 -1.41 -17.38
C ASP A 351 -3.87 -1.46 -18.77
N ASN A 352 -3.90 -2.63 -19.44
CA ASN A 352 -3.44 -2.82 -20.80
C ASN A 352 -4.51 -3.49 -21.66
N LYS A 353 -5.07 -2.74 -22.60
CA LYS A 353 -6.07 -3.22 -23.58
C LYS A 353 -5.48 -3.50 -24.96
N ASP A 354 -4.22 -3.18 -25.19
CA ASP A 354 -3.54 -3.36 -26.47
C ASP A 354 -2.37 -4.34 -26.36
N LEU A 355 -2.70 -5.62 -26.41
CA LEU A 355 -1.72 -6.69 -26.44
C LEU A 355 -1.39 -7.06 -27.90
N THR A 356 -0.66 -6.17 -28.54
CA THR A 356 -0.13 -6.38 -29.90
C THR A 356 1.38 -6.58 -29.88
N ASN A 357 1.90 -7.42 -30.78
CA ASN A 357 3.33 -7.72 -30.89
C ASN A 357 3.96 -8.21 -29.57
N VAL A 358 3.27 -9.10 -28.89
CA VAL A 358 3.70 -9.66 -27.59
C VAL A 358 4.96 -10.50 -27.77
N ARG A 359 6.05 -10.11 -27.16
CA ARG A 359 7.37 -10.76 -27.30
C ARG A 359 7.91 -11.38 -26.01
N LEU A 360 7.24 -11.11 -24.89
CA LEU A 360 7.52 -11.67 -23.57
C LEU A 360 6.21 -12.03 -22.89
N ASP A 361 6.33 -12.71 -21.75
CA ASP A 361 5.20 -12.90 -20.86
C ASP A 361 4.80 -11.54 -20.27
N GLU A 362 3.49 -11.30 -20.20
CA GLU A 362 2.91 -10.04 -19.75
C GLU A 362 1.90 -10.28 -18.63
N ASP A 363 1.90 -9.40 -17.66
CA ASP A 363 0.88 -9.33 -16.62
C ASP A 363 -0.03 -8.15 -16.92
N VAL A 364 -1.33 -8.40 -16.91
CA VAL A 364 -2.37 -7.39 -17.13
C VAL A 364 -3.22 -7.32 -15.87
N SER A 365 -3.35 -6.14 -15.30
CA SER A 365 -4.05 -5.94 -14.03
C SER A 365 -5.32 -5.13 -14.19
N VAL A 366 -6.29 -5.38 -13.32
CA VAL A 366 -7.51 -4.57 -13.25
C VAL A 366 -7.22 -3.30 -12.46
N GLU A 367 -7.54 -2.17 -13.04
CA GLU A 367 -7.61 -0.90 -12.33
C GLU A 367 -9.02 -0.68 -11.79
N TYR A 368 -9.17 -0.67 -10.46
CA TYR A 368 -10.42 -0.35 -9.79
C TYR A 368 -10.43 1.11 -9.37
N VAL A 369 -11.29 1.90 -10.01
CA VAL A 369 -11.49 3.31 -9.69
C VAL A 369 -12.82 3.48 -8.95
N ARG A 370 -12.78 4.13 -7.79
CA ARG A 370 -13.98 4.34 -6.99
C ARG A 370 -14.92 5.35 -7.66
N TYR A 371 -16.20 5.01 -7.74
CA TYR A 371 -17.21 5.95 -8.19
C TYR A 371 -17.33 7.16 -7.26
N LEU A 372 -17.53 8.33 -7.83
CA LEU A 372 -18.06 9.48 -7.10
C LEU A 372 -19.53 9.22 -6.80
N THR A 373 -19.93 9.40 -5.55
CA THR A 373 -21.30 9.18 -5.12
C THR A 373 -22.17 10.44 -5.25
N THR A 374 -21.55 11.58 -5.52
CA THR A 374 -22.24 12.86 -5.66
C THR A 374 -21.44 13.78 -6.58
N LEU A 375 -22.10 14.38 -7.55
CA LEU A 375 -21.57 15.47 -8.34
C LEU A 375 -22.14 16.82 -7.87
N ALA A 376 -21.29 17.84 -7.86
CA ALA A 376 -21.67 19.19 -7.50
C ALA A 376 -21.73 20.09 -8.75
N GLY A 377 -22.81 20.82 -8.91
CA GLY A 377 -22.90 21.83 -9.95
C GLY A 377 -21.96 23.00 -9.69
N SER A 378 -21.58 23.70 -10.75
CA SER A 378 -20.63 24.82 -10.70
C SER A 378 -21.17 26.10 -10.04
N TRP A 379 -22.49 26.19 -9.85
CA TRP A 379 -23.12 27.37 -9.23
C TRP A 379 -23.04 27.30 -7.71
N MET A 380 -22.31 28.25 -7.12
CA MET A 380 -22.12 28.33 -5.67
C MET A 380 -23.07 29.34 -5.04
N ARG A 381 -23.54 29.05 -3.83
CA ARG A 381 -24.24 30.00 -2.95
C ARG A 381 -23.24 30.85 -2.16
N ASP A 382 -23.71 31.91 -1.51
CA ASP A 382 -22.90 32.81 -0.69
C ASP A 382 -22.13 32.11 0.45
N ASN A 383 -22.61 30.96 0.89
CA ASN A 383 -21.94 30.11 1.88
C ASN A 383 -20.82 29.22 1.30
N GLY A 384 -20.52 29.36 0.01
CA GLY A 384 -19.47 28.57 -0.68
C GLY A 384 -19.85 27.14 -1.01
N GLN A 385 -21.15 26.75 -0.86
CA GLN A 385 -21.65 25.42 -1.23
C GLN A 385 -22.34 25.47 -2.59
N SER A 386 -22.32 24.34 -3.32
CA SER A 386 -23.04 24.21 -4.58
C SER A 386 -24.56 24.31 -4.38
N SER A 387 -25.21 25.03 -5.29
CA SER A 387 -26.69 25.13 -5.29
C SER A 387 -27.37 23.81 -5.62
N LEU A 388 -26.71 22.94 -6.38
CA LEU A 388 -27.26 21.69 -6.88
C LEU A 388 -26.24 20.58 -6.75
N LEU A 389 -26.66 19.47 -6.18
CA LEU A 389 -25.91 18.23 -6.08
C LEU A 389 -26.76 17.10 -6.67
N VAL A 390 -26.11 16.14 -7.29
CA VAL A 390 -26.78 14.94 -7.80
C VAL A 390 -26.08 13.70 -7.25
N ASP A 391 -26.83 12.83 -6.63
CA ASP A 391 -26.33 11.55 -6.11
C ASP A 391 -26.45 10.45 -7.17
N GLY A 392 -25.40 9.66 -7.35
CA GLY A 392 -25.31 8.62 -8.37
C GLY A 392 -24.03 7.80 -8.29
N ARG A 393 -23.66 7.19 -9.41
CA ARG A 393 -22.39 6.44 -9.60
C ARG A 393 -21.66 7.07 -10.77
N PHE A 394 -20.79 8.01 -10.49
CA PHE A 394 -20.11 8.79 -11.51
C PHE A 394 -18.64 8.43 -11.59
N LEU A 395 -18.06 8.59 -12.77
CA LEU A 395 -16.62 8.47 -12.97
C LEU A 395 -15.91 9.72 -12.43
N GLN A 396 -14.59 9.65 -12.28
CA GLN A 396 -13.81 10.79 -11.76
C GLN A 396 -13.79 12.00 -12.72
N GLU A 397 -13.95 11.74 -14.02
CA GLU A 397 -14.02 12.74 -15.08
C GLU A 397 -15.44 13.30 -15.33
N ASP A 398 -16.46 12.74 -14.71
CA ASP A 398 -17.83 13.18 -14.88
C ASP A 398 -18.08 14.53 -14.21
N GLU A 399 -18.74 15.41 -14.92
CA GLU A 399 -19.10 16.74 -14.44
C GLU A 399 -20.61 16.97 -14.56
N LEU A 400 -21.19 17.54 -13.52
CA LEU A 400 -22.58 18.01 -13.54
C LEU A 400 -22.65 19.39 -14.21
N THR A 401 -23.19 19.44 -15.41
CA THR A 401 -23.47 20.71 -16.08
C THR A 401 -24.76 21.30 -15.57
N VAL A 402 -24.70 22.54 -15.09
CA VAL A 402 -25.85 23.26 -14.54
C VAL A 402 -25.96 24.62 -15.20
N GLU A 403 -27.09 24.89 -15.84
CA GLU A 403 -27.40 26.18 -16.43
C GLU A 403 -28.61 26.85 -15.72
N LYS A 404 -28.45 28.10 -15.35
CA LYS A 404 -29.54 28.89 -14.80
C LYS A 404 -30.29 29.55 -15.96
N THR A 405 -31.57 29.29 -16.08
CA THR A 405 -32.46 29.84 -17.12
C THR A 405 -33.35 30.93 -16.55
N ASP A 406 -33.87 31.80 -17.42
CA ASP A 406 -34.74 32.90 -17.00
C ASP A 406 -36.07 32.34 -16.45
N ALA A 407 -36.38 32.71 -15.21
CA ALA A 407 -37.58 32.29 -14.51
C ALA A 407 -38.88 32.68 -15.25
N ASN A 408 -38.88 33.80 -15.97
CA ASN A 408 -40.06 34.26 -16.72
C ASN A 408 -40.47 33.32 -17.86
N THR A 409 -39.54 32.50 -18.36
CA THR A 409 -39.81 31.57 -19.47
C THR A 409 -40.60 30.33 -18.98
N ALA A 410 -40.45 29.93 -17.72
CA ALA A 410 -41.10 28.77 -17.13
C ALA A 410 -42.43 29.09 -16.41
N GLY A 411 -42.57 30.31 -15.94
CA GLY A 411 -43.69 30.72 -15.04
C GLY A 411 -45.11 30.60 -15.61
N ALA A 412 -45.27 30.60 -16.93
CA ALA A 412 -46.59 30.53 -17.55
C ALA A 412 -47.26 29.16 -17.55
N ALA A 413 -46.52 28.08 -17.17
CA ALA A 413 -46.92 26.70 -17.29
C ALA A 413 -46.90 25.88 -15.98
N LEU A 414 -46.63 26.54 -14.83
CA LEU A 414 -46.62 25.82 -13.53
C LEU A 414 -48.02 25.43 -13.03
N PRO A 415 -48.18 24.29 -12.35
CA PRO A 415 -49.42 23.92 -11.69
C PRO A 415 -49.75 24.95 -10.60
N GLY A 416 -50.99 25.40 -10.53
CA GLY A 416 -51.48 26.34 -9.51
C GLY A 416 -51.61 27.81 -9.96
N GLY A 417 -51.04 28.19 -11.09
CA GLY A 417 -51.23 29.52 -11.69
C GLY A 417 -50.85 30.67 -10.75
N GLU A 418 -51.79 31.65 -10.53
CA GLU A 418 -51.53 32.84 -9.71
C GLU A 418 -51.41 32.56 -8.19
N GLU A 419 -51.72 31.32 -7.72
CA GLU A 419 -51.62 30.93 -6.31
C GLU A 419 -50.22 30.38 -5.96
N THR A 420 -49.37 30.06 -6.95
CA THR A 420 -47.99 29.69 -6.69
C THR A 420 -47.17 30.96 -6.38
N GLY A 421 -46.29 30.89 -5.40
CA GLY A 421 -45.37 31.97 -5.06
C GLY A 421 -44.57 32.43 -6.26
N ALA A 422 -43.93 33.57 -6.16
CA ALA A 422 -43.11 34.09 -7.25
C ALA A 422 -42.02 33.09 -7.62
N LEU A 423 -41.94 32.70 -8.89
CA LEU A 423 -40.90 31.82 -9.39
C LEU A 423 -39.53 32.50 -9.18
N THR A 424 -38.66 31.86 -8.41
CA THR A 424 -37.39 32.45 -7.99
C THR A 424 -36.24 32.04 -8.88
N GLU A 425 -36.17 30.76 -9.25
CA GLU A 425 -35.07 30.21 -10.06
C GLU A 425 -35.57 29.11 -11.00
N CYS A 426 -34.90 29.02 -12.15
CA CYS A 426 -35.04 27.88 -13.07
C CYS A 426 -33.66 27.36 -13.43
N TRP A 427 -33.55 26.03 -13.49
CA TRP A 427 -32.30 25.35 -13.79
C TRP A 427 -32.49 24.25 -14.80
N THR A 428 -31.46 24.06 -15.64
CA THR A 428 -31.32 22.88 -16.48
C THR A 428 -30.05 22.14 -16.01
N LEU A 429 -30.21 20.87 -15.70
CA LEU A 429 -29.13 19.97 -15.30
C LEU A 429 -28.88 18.97 -16.41
N GLU A 430 -27.65 18.82 -16.85
CA GLU A 430 -27.21 17.71 -17.68
C GLU A 430 -26.38 16.76 -16.81
N ILE A 431 -26.95 15.59 -16.54
CA ILE A 431 -26.42 14.57 -15.62
C ILE A 431 -25.71 13.51 -16.45
N PRO A 432 -24.43 13.21 -16.18
CA PRO A 432 -23.74 12.11 -16.83
C PRO A 432 -24.46 10.78 -16.63
N ASP A 433 -24.25 9.84 -17.55
CA ASP A 433 -24.86 8.50 -17.51
C ASP A 433 -24.22 7.69 -16.36
N ASP A 434 -24.98 7.41 -15.33
CA ASP A 434 -24.60 6.56 -14.20
C ASP A 434 -25.30 5.18 -14.22
N GLY A 435 -25.94 4.86 -15.35
CA GLY A 435 -26.77 3.66 -15.52
C GLY A 435 -28.14 3.74 -14.86
N SER A 436 -28.50 4.88 -14.25
CA SER A 436 -29.78 5.09 -13.59
C SER A 436 -30.71 5.92 -14.45
N SER A 437 -31.99 5.59 -14.46
CA SER A 437 -33.03 6.41 -15.10
C SER A 437 -33.64 7.47 -14.19
N THR A 438 -33.38 7.37 -12.88
CA THR A 438 -33.89 8.26 -11.84
C THR A 438 -32.75 8.70 -10.94
N HIS A 439 -32.62 10.00 -10.73
CA HIS A 439 -31.56 10.60 -9.93
C HIS A 439 -32.13 11.26 -8.68
N GLN A 440 -31.38 11.19 -7.58
CA GLN A 440 -31.60 11.97 -6.37
C GLN A 440 -30.89 13.31 -6.49
N ILE A 441 -31.65 14.38 -6.45
CA ILE A 441 -31.13 15.75 -6.63
C ILE A 441 -31.31 16.52 -5.33
N ARG A 442 -30.28 17.23 -4.91
CA ARG A 442 -30.30 18.09 -3.73
C ARG A 442 -30.16 19.55 -4.16
N TYR A 443 -31.16 20.36 -3.87
CA TYR A 443 -31.18 21.78 -4.18
C TYR A 443 -31.07 22.61 -2.90
N GLN A 444 -30.20 23.59 -2.88
CA GLN A 444 -30.09 24.61 -1.84
C GLN A 444 -30.76 25.89 -2.30
N ALA A 445 -31.76 26.34 -1.54
CA ALA A 445 -32.43 27.61 -1.82
C ALA A 445 -31.53 28.82 -1.52
N PRO A 446 -31.79 30.00 -2.12
CA PRO A 446 -31.11 31.23 -1.78
C PRO A 446 -31.14 31.53 -0.28
N GLN A 447 -30.07 32.10 0.27
CA GLN A 447 -29.94 32.39 1.71
C GLN A 447 -30.14 31.18 2.68
N GLY A 448 -30.13 29.94 2.15
CA GLY A 448 -30.32 28.73 2.94
C GLY A 448 -31.74 28.55 3.51
N GLN A 449 -32.75 29.10 2.80
CA GLN A 449 -34.14 28.93 3.18
C GLN A 449 -34.55 27.44 3.17
N THR A 450 -35.22 27.00 4.22
CA THR A 450 -35.67 25.61 4.41
C THR A 450 -37.20 25.47 4.48
N GLU A 451 -37.91 26.59 4.53
CA GLU A 451 -39.39 26.60 4.57
C GLU A 451 -39.92 27.42 3.40
N GLY A 452 -41.13 27.06 2.91
CA GLY A 452 -41.79 27.75 1.80
C GLY A 452 -41.08 27.59 0.45
N VAL A 453 -40.30 26.52 0.26
CA VAL A 453 -39.65 26.18 -0.99
C VAL A 453 -40.43 25.08 -1.69
N GLU A 454 -40.91 25.37 -2.88
CA GLU A 454 -41.60 24.42 -3.76
C GLU A 454 -40.76 24.18 -4.99
N ILE A 455 -40.53 22.91 -5.32
CA ILE A 455 -39.70 22.50 -6.46
C ILE A 455 -40.58 21.80 -7.49
N TYR A 456 -40.50 22.24 -8.71
CA TYR A 456 -41.21 21.65 -9.84
C TYR A 456 -40.20 21.05 -10.81
N VAL A 457 -40.46 19.83 -11.26
CA VAL A 457 -39.66 19.11 -12.27
C VAL A 457 -40.44 19.06 -13.58
N GLN A 458 -39.79 19.36 -14.69
CA GLN A 458 -40.40 19.26 -16.02
C GLN A 458 -40.58 17.78 -16.41
N ASP A 459 -41.81 17.38 -16.74
CA ASP A 459 -42.17 16.05 -17.21
C ASP A 459 -42.89 16.19 -18.58
N GLY A 460 -42.18 15.87 -19.65
CA GLY A 460 -42.65 16.11 -21.02
C GLY A 460 -42.93 17.59 -21.30
N ALA A 461 -44.16 17.94 -21.62
CA ALA A 461 -44.58 19.33 -21.89
C ALA A 461 -45.06 20.09 -20.67
N GLY A 462 -45.18 19.42 -19.51
CA GLY A 462 -45.75 20.00 -18.28
C GLY A 462 -44.75 20.07 -17.13
N TRP A 463 -45.18 20.67 -16.05
CA TRP A 463 -44.45 20.73 -14.79
C TRP A 463 -45.21 19.94 -13.72
N ARG A 464 -44.45 19.18 -12.92
CA ARG A 464 -44.97 18.41 -11.79
C ARG A 464 -44.26 18.88 -10.53
N GLU A 465 -45.03 19.13 -9.47
CA GLU A 465 -44.47 19.38 -8.15
C GLU A 465 -43.73 18.14 -7.66
N ALA A 466 -42.50 18.33 -7.16
CA ALA A 466 -41.70 17.26 -6.61
C ALA A 466 -41.97 17.11 -5.11
N GLU A 467 -42.10 15.86 -4.66
CA GLU A 467 -42.06 15.57 -3.23
C GLU A 467 -40.63 15.82 -2.73
N THR A 468 -40.49 16.69 -1.75
CA THR A 468 -39.19 17.11 -1.21
C THR A 468 -39.02 16.68 0.24
N GLU A 469 -37.81 16.23 0.56
CA GLU A 469 -37.34 15.96 1.92
C GLU A 469 -36.19 16.91 2.27
N LEU A 470 -36.22 17.49 3.48
CA LEU A 470 -35.15 18.40 3.93
C LEU A 470 -33.98 17.60 4.49
N MET A 471 -32.82 17.72 3.86
CA MET A 471 -31.54 17.15 4.30
C MET A 471 -30.55 18.27 4.65
N GLY A 472 -30.53 18.67 5.91
CA GLY A 472 -29.76 19.84 6.35
C GLY A 472 -30.28 21.13 5.72
N ILE A 473 -29.52 21.73 4.81
CA ILE A 473 -29.90 22.94 4.06
C ILE A 473 -30.36 22.66 2.64
N TYR A 474 -30.39 21.37 2.25
CA TYR A 474 -30.78 20.94 0.91
C TYR A 474 -32.17 20.33 0.92
N HIS A 475 -32.93 20.62 -0.12
CA HIS A 475 -34.18 19.97 -0.48
C HIS A 475 -33.86 18.80 -1.41
N LEU A 476 -34.05 17.56 -0.94
CA LEU A 476 -33.85 16.33 -1.68
C LEU A 476 -35.12 15.97 -2.44
N PHE A 477 -35.02 15.67 -3.71
CA PHE A 477 -36.10 15.20 -4.56
C PHE A 477 -35.59 14.26 -5.67
N SER A 478 -36.55 13.57 -6.31
CA SER A 478 -36.23 12.63 -7.41
C SER A 478 -36.64 13.21 -8.76
N ALA A 479 -35.81 13.03 -9.76
CA ALA A 479 -36.10 13.37 -11.14
C ALA A 479 -35.63 12.26 -12.11
N ASN A 480 -36.30 12.16 -13.26
CA ASN A 480 -35.99 11.17 -14.29
C ASN A 480 -35.22 11.79 -15.45
N GLY A 481 -34.34 10.99 -16.03
CA GLY A 481 -33.59 11.32 -17.25
C GLY A 481 -32.26 12.06 -17.00
N SER A 482 -31.43 12.09 -18.02
CA SER A 482 -30.11 12.74 -17.98
C SER A 482 -30.19 14.26 -18.14
N SER A 483 -31.24 14.79 -18.77
CA SER A 483 -31.50 16.23 -18.87
C SER A 483 -32.71 16.59 -18.03
N VAL A 484 -32.48 17.23 -16.90
CA VAL A 484 -33.52 17.58 -15.91
C VAL A 484 -33.70 19.09 -15.86
N LYS A 485 -34.93 19.55 -16.01
CA LYS A 485 -35.27 20.95 -15.78
C LYS A 485 -36.08 21.10 -14.52
N ILE A 486 -35.71 22.05 -13.67
CA ILE A 486 -36.40 22.38 -12.44
C ILE A 486 -36.77 23.85 -12.38
N ALA A 487 -37.90 24.13 -11.80
CA ALA A 487 -38.35 25.46 -11.45
C ALA A 487 -38.60 25.53 -9.96
N VAL A 488 -38.14 26.57 -9.30
CA VAL A 488 -38.21 26.74 -7.86
C VAL A 488 -38.98 27.98 -7.51
N SER A 489 -40.02 27.83 -6.71
CA SER A 489 -40.77 28.89 -6.07
C SER A 489 -40.39 29.01 -4.61
N VAL A 490 -40.09 30.21 -4.15
CA VAL A 490 -39.76 30.47 -2.74
C VAL A 490 -40.74 31.52 -2.22
N THR A 491 -41.56 31.09 -1.29
CA THR A 491 -42.52 32.00 -0.65
C THR A 491 -41.84 32.70 0.53
N GLU A 492 -41.60 34.01 0.41
CA GLU A 492 -41.18 34.78 1.58
C GLU A 492 -42.32 34.79 2.58
N LYS A 493 -42.12 34.29 3.80
CA LYS A 493 -43.07 34.54 4.89
C LYS A 493 -43.13 36.04 5.13
N GLY A 494 -44.21 36.62 4.68
CA GLY A 494 -44.41 38.05 4.82
C GLY A 494 -44.43 38.48 6.30
N ILE A 495 -43.94 39.68 6.59
CA ILE A 495 -43.97 40.29 7.94
C ILE A 495 -45.36 40.16 8.57
N MET A 496 -46.43 40.01 7.76
CA MET A 496 -47.81 39.81 8.20
C MET A 496 -48.05 38.48 8.96
N ASP A 497 -47.32 37.41 8.65
CA ASP A 497 -47.46 36.12 9.37
C ASP A 497 -46.84 36.21 10.78
N TYR A 498 -45.75 36.99 10.93
CA TYR A 498 -45.18 37.29 12.25
C TYR A 498 -46.11 38.18 13.08
N ILE A 499 -46.78 39.13 12.46
CA ILE A 499 -47.77 40.02 13.12
C ILE A 499 -49.00 39.21 13.55
N ALA A 500 -49.45 38.28 12.73
CA ALA A 500 -50.56 37.36 13.10
C ALA A 500 -50.19 36.42 14.27
N PHE A 501 -48.95 35.92 14.31
CA PHE A 501 -48.46 35.09 15.43
C PHE A 501 -48.33 35.90 16.74
N ILE A 502 -47.83 37.12 16.66
CA ILE A 502 -47.70 38.05 17.81
C ILE A 502 -49.10 38.47 18.27
N ALA A 503 -50.04 38.75 17.37
CA ALA A 503 -51.40 39.11 17.70
C ALA A 503 -52.17 37.94 18.33
N ALA A 504 -52.00 36.71 17.83
CA ALA A 504 -52.58 35.48 18.45
C ALA A 504 -51.97 35.19 19.83
N GLY A 505 -50.66 35.37 20.01
CA GLY A 505 -49.98 35.25 21.32
C GLY A 505 -50.44 36.29 22.32
N ALA A 506 -50.64 37.56 21.88
CA ALA A 506 -51.15 38.62 22.73
C ALA A 506 -52.63 38.39 23.11
N ALA A 507 -53.45 37.87 22.18
CA ALA A 507 -54.85 37.54 22.47
C ALA A 507 -54.96 36.35 23.45
N ALA A 508 -54.06 35.34 23.37
CA ALA A 508 -54.00 34.26 24.33
C ALA A 508 -53.58 34.72 25.74
N LEU A 509 -52.69 35.71 25.83
CA LEU A 509 -52.28 36.29 27.13
C LEU A 509 -53.38 37.13 27.80
N ILE A 510 -54.29 37.75 27.03
CA ILE A 510 -55.42 38.55 27.54
C ILE A 510 -56.57 37.64 28.06
N LEU A 511 -56.64 36.36 27.59
CA LEU A 511 -57.63 35.39 28.04
C LEU A 511 -57.22 34.63 29.32
N VAL A 512 -56.01 34.82 29.82
CA VAL A 512 -55.48 34.15 31.04
C VAL A 512 -55.35 35.14 32.22
N ILE A 513 -55.66 36.44 32.04
CA ILE A 513 -55.80 37.42 33.07
C ILE A 513 -57.31 37.75 33.23
#